data_b90f4fc2ddd82163f156f1c85381be59
#
_entry.id   b90f4fc2ddd82163f156f1c85381be59
#
_cell.length_a   1.000
_cell.length_b   1.000
_cell.length_c   1.000
_cell.angle_alpha   90.00
_cell.angle_beta   90.00
_cell.angle_gamma   90.00
#
_symmetry.space_group_name_H-M   'P 1'
#
loop_
_entity.id
_entity.type
_entity.pdbx_description
1 polymer ?
#
loop_
_entity_poly.entity_id
_entity_poly.type
_entity_poly.pdbx_seq_one_letter_code
_entity_poly.pdbx_strand_id
1 'polypeptide(L)'
;MLVPVPARAEALLPALAAALDGGDAVLPVGPSPARVLAALRPDEPLEPDVAVVVPTSGSTGEPKGALLSAAALRASAEATAARLGGHGQWLLAIPPTHVGGLQVLVRSLVAGTVPAVLSGPFTPEAFAAVRLDGERRYVSLVPTQLRRLLDAGTDLTAYDAVLLGAAAASADLLRRAAEAGAHVVTTYGMSETCGGCVYDGVPLDGVTVALADGLVRLAGPVLAGGYRLRPDLTAAAFGPEGFTTSDLGALRDGVLTVLGRSDDVIVTGGEKVAPAAVEAALLAHPAVVDVGVVGVDDDAWGQRVVACVVLCAPLTLAQARDHVAAGLPRPWAPRELREVSEVPLLPSGKIDRAGLRLAPP
;
A
#
# COMPACT_ATOMS: atom_id res chain seq x y z
N MET A 1 14.31 23.85 -7.35
CA MET A 1 12.97 23.98 -8.03
C MET A 1 12.26 22.64 -8.00
N LEU A 2 10.96 22.56 -8.30
CA LEU A 2 10.25 21.28 -8.47
C LEU A 2 10.15 20.95 -9.96
N VAL A 3 10.79 19.85 -10.39
CA VAL A 3 10.91 19.48 -11.80
C VAL A 3 10.03 18.27 -12.09
N PRO A 4 9.00 18.39 -12.95
CA PRO A 4 8.25 17.24 -13.44
C PRO A 4 9.13 16.33 -14.30
N VAL A 5 9.24 15.05 -13.94
CA VAL A 5 10.06 14.06 -14.64
C VAL A 5 9.17 12.88 -15.05
N PRO A 6 9.21 12.43 -16.31
CA PRO A 6 8.47 11.24 -16.73
C PRO A 6 8.80 10.03 -15.86
N ALA A 7 7.78 9.33 -15.38
CA ALA A 7 7.92 8.21 -14.44
C ALA A 7 8.42 6.93 -15.15
N ARG A 8 9.62 7.03 -15.74
CA ARG A 8 10.39 5.93 -16.33
C ARG A 8 11.78 5.92 -15.73
N ALA A 9 12.34 4.74 -15.52
CA ALA A 9 13.63 4.56 -14.85
C ALA A 9 14.75 5.40 -15.48
N GLU A 10 14.83 5.44 -16.81
CA GLU A 10 15.87 6.15 -17.55
C GLU A 10 15.86 7.67 -17.29
N ALA A 11 14.67 8.25 -17.09
CA ALA A 11 14.51 9.67 -16.79
C ALA A 11 14.65 9.96 -15.29
N LEU A 12 14.10 9.07 -14.44
CA LEU A 12 14.05 9.28 -13.00
C LEU A 12 15.39 9.03 -12.31
N LEU A 13 16.16 8.02 -12.71
CA LEU A 13 17.41 7.69 -12.03
C LEU A 13 18.41 8.86 -11.95
N PRO A 14 18.77 9.55 -13.06
CA PRO A 14 19.68 10.70 -12.98
C PRO A 14 19.07 11.88 -12.23
N ALA A 15 17.75 12.13 -12.37
CA ALA A 15 17.08 13.21 -11.66
C ALA A 15 17.02 12.94 -10.14
N LEU A 16 16.70 11.71 -9.72
CA LEU A 16 16.71 11.31 -8.31
C LEU A 16 18.10 11.34 -7.70
N ALA A 17 19.14 10.90 -8.43
CA ALA A 17 20.51 11.00 -7.96
C ALA A 17 20.87 12.46 -7.66
N ALA A 18 20.60 13.38 -8.59
CA ALA A 18 20.83 14.80 -8.39
C ALA A 18 20.02 15.37 -7.22
N ALA A 19 18.73 15.02 -7.10
CA ALA A 19 17.87 15.50 -6.02
C ALA A 19 18.31 14.99 -4.64
N LEU A 20 18.76 13.74 -4.56
CA LEU A 20 19.31 13.18 -3.32
C LEU A 20 20.60 13.87 -2.88
N ASP A 21 21.37 14.47 -3.80
CA ASP A 21 22.58 15.19 -3.55
C ASP A 21 22.39 16.73 -3.47
N GLY A 22 21.13 17.17 -3.29
CA GLY A 22 20.79 18.58 -3.04
C GLY A 22 20.49 19.39 -4.31
N GLY A 23 20.28 18.73 -5.45
CA GLY A 23 19.79 19.34 -6.68
C GLY A 23 18.28 19.64 -6.66
N ASP A 24 17.73 19.90 -7.83
CA ASP A 24 16.30 20.18 -7.99
C ASP A 24 15.43 19.00 -7.55
N ALA A 25 14.32 19.31 -6.90
CA ALA A 25 13.37 18.28 -6.46
C ALA A 25 12.59 17.68 -7.63
N VAL A 26 12.29 16.40 -7.54
CA VAL A 26 11.64 15.61 -8.59
C VAL A 26 10.15 15.45 -8.31
N LEU A 27 9.32 15.66 -9.33
CA LEU A 27 7.91 15.28 -9.35
C LEU A 27 7.73 14.16 -10.40
N PRO A 28 7.61 12.88 -9.99
CA PRO A 28 7.35 11.79 -10.93
C PRO A 28 5.96 11.95 -11.56
N VAL A 29 5.89 12.02 -12.89
CA VAL A 29 4.63 12.21 -13.63
C VAL A 29 4.35 11.07 -14.59
N GLY A 30 3.10 10.59 -14.59
CA GLY A 30 2.61 9.59 -15.54
C GLY A 30 2.28 10.19 -16.92
N PRO A 31 1.73 9.38 -17.83
CA PRO A 31 1.42 9.79 -19.21
C PRO A 31 0.40 10.92 -19.32
N SER A 32 -0.48 11.10 -18.32
CA SER A 32 -1.52 12.14 -18.31
C SER A 32 -1.37 13.05 -17.07
N PRO A 33 -0.34 13.92 -17.01
CA PRO A 33 0.04 14.62 -15.80
C PRO A 33 -0.80 15.88 -15.51
N ALA A 34 -1.68 16.31 -16.39
CA ALA A 34 -2.33 17.63 -16.30
C ALA A 34 -3.00 17.89 -14.93
N ARG A 35 -3.72 16.89 -14.39
CA ARG A 35 -4.39 17.03 -13.09
C ARG A 35 -3.39 17.11 -11.93
N VAL A 36 -2.31 16.33 -11.97
CA VAL A 36 -1.24 16.34 -10.98
C VAL A 36 -0.50 17.67 -11.01
N LEU A 37 -0.13 18.16 -12.21
CA LEU A 37 0.56 19.44 -12.39
C LEU A 37 -0.30 20.61 -11.91
N ALA A 38 -1.59 20.61 -12.24
CA ALA A 38 -2.52 21.63 -11.79
C ALA A 38 -2.67 21.68 -10.25
N ALA A 39 -2.68 20.52 -9.60
CA ALA A 39 -2.80 20.41 -8.15
C ALA A 39 -1.51 20.77 -7.42
N LEU A 40 -0.35 20.31 -7.94
CA LEU A 40 0.94 20.44 -7.25
C LEU A 40 1.76 21.68 -7.67
N ARG A 41 1.33 22.37 -8.71
CA ARG A 41 1.89 23.66 -9.17
C ARG A 41 3.43 23.71 -9.09
N PRO A 42 4.16 23.02 -9.98
CA PRO A 42 5.63 22.91 -9.89
C PRO A 42 6.35 24.24 -10.09
N ASP A 43 5.71 25.24 -10.66
CA ASP A 43 6.17 26.62 -10.87
C ASP A 43 6.08 27.49 -9.61
N GLU A 44 5.33 27.07 -8.58
CA GLU A 44 5.29 27.76 -7.29
C GLU A 44 6.53 27.43 -6.45
N PRO A 45 6.94 28.35 -5.53
CA PRO A 45 8.06 28.10 -4.63
C PRO A 45 7.94 26.75 -3.91
N LEU A 46 9.05 26.04 -3.83
CA LEU A 46 9.13 24.74 -3.17
C LEU A 46 9.38 24.92 -1.67
N GLU A 47 8.72 24.09 -0.88
CA GLU A 47 9.00 23.96 0.56
C GLU A 47 10.47 23.54 0.78
N PRO A 48 11.06 23.88 1.94
CA PRO A 48 12.46 23.56 2.22
C PRO A 48 12.70 22.05 2.35
N ASP A 49 13.93 21.63 2.11
CA ASP A 49 14.44 20.26 2.32
C ASP A 49 13.70 19.15 1.53
N VAL A 50 13.08 19.50 0.40
CA VAL A 50 12.37 18.54 -0.44
C VAL A 50 13.25 18.05 -1.58
N ALA A 51 13.41 16.72 -1.70
CA ALA A 51 14.05 16.06 -2.83
C ALA A 51 13.02 15.47 -3.81
N VAL A 52 11.88 14.99 -3.31
CA VAL A 52 10.82 14.40 -4.16
C VAL A 52 9.44 14.80 -3.66
N VAL A 53 8.54 15.13 -4.57
CA VAL A 53 7.11 15.27 -4.28
C VAL A 53 6.38 14.08 -4.88
N VAL A 54 5.79 13.22 -4.06
CA VAL A 54 5.05 12.04 -4.53
C VAL A 54 3.56 12.36 -4.57
N PRO A 55 2.92 12.32 -5.74
CA PRO A 55 1.47 12.46 -5.83
C PRO A 55 0.74 11.33 -5.11
N THR A 56 -0.26 11.66 -4.30
CA THR A 56 -1.14 10.69 -3.65
C THR A 56 -2.59 11.00 -3.98
N SER A 57 -3.43 9.98 -4.14
CA SER A 57 -4.87 10.16 -4.26
C SER A 57 -5.44 10.43 -2.86
N GLY A 58 -5.85 11.67 -2.58
CA GLY A 58 -6.61 11.96 -1.36
C GLY A 58 -7.96 11.23 -1.31
N SER A 59 -8.53 11.03 -0.13
CA SER A 59 -9.91 10.52 0.05
C SER A 59 -10.96 11.40 -0.63
N THR A 60 -10.67 12.67 -0.84
CA THR A 60 -11.50 13.65 -1.57
C THR A 60 -11.36 13.55 -3.08
N GLY A 61 -10.50 12.67 -3.60
CA GLY A 61 -10.24 12.50 -5.03
C GLY A 61 -9.31 13.56 -5.65
N GLU A 62 -8.92 14.62 -4.92
CA GLU A 62 -7.92 15.57 -5.40
C GLU A 62 -6.49 15.08 -5.09
N PRO A 63 -5.56 15.18 -6.06
CA PRO A 63 -4.16 14.83 -5.81
C PRO A 63 -3.54 15.76 -4.76
N LYS A 64 -2.85 15.17 -3.77
CA LYS A 64 -1.97 15.88 -2.84
C LYS A 64 -0.56 15.33 -2.99
N GLY A 65 0.46 16.16 -2.78
CA GLY A 65 1.87 15.76 -2.92
C GLY A 65 2.53 15.60 -1.57
N ALA A 66 3.01 14.41 -1.24
CA ALA A 66 3.84 14.19 -0.05
C ALA A 66 5.25 14.74 -0.29
N LEU A 67 5.77 15.54 0.64
CA LEU A 67 7.06 16.20 0.58
C LEU A 67 8.14 15.32 1.20
N LEU A 68 8.97 14.69 0.38
CA LEU A 68 10.00 13.75 0.82
C LEU A 68 11.39 14.40 0.75
N SER A 69 12.09 14.40 1.88
CA SER A 69 13.49 14.86 1.93
C SER A 69 14.45 13.77 1.45
N ALA A 70 15.66 14.17 1.00
CA ALA A 70 16.73 13.24 0.68
C ALA A 70 17.10 12.37 1.89
N ALA A 71 17.12 12.96 3.09
CA ALA A 71 17.42 12.26 4.34
C ALA A 71 16.38 11.16 4.63
N ALA A 72 15.08 11.47 4.51
CA ALA A 72 14.01 10.50 4.76
C ALA A 72 14.01 9.35 3.73
N LEU A 73 14.27 9.66 2.45
CA LEU A 73 14.37 8.65 1.40
C LEU A 73 15.55 7.70 1.64
N ARG A 74 16.73 8.25 2.01
CA ARG A 74 17.91 7.45 2.35
C ARG A 74 17.66 6.62 3.62
N ALA A 75 17.09 7.20 4.67
CA ALA A 75 16.75 6.49 5.91
C ALA A 75 15.84 5.29 5.65
N SER A 76 14.80 5.46 4.82
CA SER A 76 13.91 4.36 4.41
C SER A 76 14.64 3.27 3.62
N ALA A 77 15.56 3.65 2.72
CA ALA A 77 16.34 2.70 1.93
C ALA A 77 17.29 1.88 2.81
N GLU A 78 18.02 2.54 3.72
CA GLU A 78 18.95 1.90 4.65
C GLU A 78 18.24 0.97 5.66
N ALA A 79 17.14 1.44 6.26
CA ALA A 79 16.35 0.61 7.18
C ALA A 79 15.77 -0.63 6.47
N THR A 80 15.37 -0.50 5.20
CA THR A 80 14.95 -1.64 4.38
C THR A 80 16.12 -2.60 4.16
N ALA A 81 17.29 -2.10 3.76
CA ALA A 81 18.49 -2.93 3.54
C ALA A 81 18.88 -3.68 4.81
N ALA A 82 18.91 -3.00 5.95
CA ALA A 82 19.21 -3.63 7.25
C ALA A 82 18.22 -4.77 7.58
N ARG A 83 16.92 -4.55 7.37
CA ARG A 83 15.88 -5.55 7.63
C ARG A 83 15.97 -6.75 6.69
N LEU A 84 16.40 -6.58 5.44
CA LEU A 84 16.51 -7.64 4.44
C LEU A 84 17.91 -8.31 4.42
N GLY A 85 18.81 -7.91 5.30
CA GLY A 85 20.14 -8.49 5.45
C GLY A 85 21.18 -7.90 4.50
N GLY A 86 20.94 -6.76 3.88
CA GLY A 86 21.89 -6.00 3.08
C GLY A 86 21.28 -5.36 1.84
N HIS A 87 22.09 -4.53 1.19
CA HIS A 87 21.76 -3.99 -0.12
C HIS A 87 21.70 -5.10 -1.18
N GLY A 88 20.92 -4.87 -2.24
CA GLY A 88 20.77 -5.81 -3.34
C GLY A 88 20.32 -5.14 -4.62
N GLN A 89 20.19 -5.93 -5.67
CA GLN A 89 19.63 -5.52 -6.94
C GLN A 89 18.11 -5.64 -6.90
N TRP A 90 17.41 -4.62 -7.35
CA TRP A 90 15.96 -4.53 -7.34
C TRP A 90 15.37 -4.69 -8.74
N LEU A 91 14.22 -5.39 -8.82
CA LEU A 91 13.36 -5.35 -9.99
C LEU A 91 12.28 -4.28 -9.83
N LEU A 92 12.22 -3.32 -10.75
CA LEU A 92 11.14 -2.34 -10.86
C LEU A 92 9.94 -2.97 -11.58
N ALA A 93 8.98 -3.45 -10.80
CA ALA A 93 7.73 -4.07 -11.29
C ALA A 93 6.47 -3.24 -10.93
N ILE A 94 6.64 -2.18 -10.15
CA ILE A 94 5.58 -1.21 -9.78
C ILE A 94 5.91 0.14 -10.45
N PRO A 95 4.92 0.84 -11.02
CA PRO A 95 5.15 2.16 -11.62
C PRO A 95 5.77 3.14 -10.62
N PRO A 96 6.85 3.87 -10.97
CA PRO A 96 7.51 4.80 -10.05
C PRO A 96 6.79 6.14 -9.85
N THR A 97 5.56 6.29 -10.36
CA THR A 97 4.60 7.30 -9.91
C THR A 97 4.08 7.01 -8.49
N HIS A 98 4.20 5.77 -8.03
CA HIS A 98 3.86 5.36 -6.67
C HIS A 98 5.13 5.19 -5.84
N VAL A 99 5.04 5.50 -4.55
CA VAL A 99 6.20 5.44 -3.65
C VAL A 99 6.87 4.06 -3.60
N GLY A 100 6.11 2.96 -3.77
CA GLY A 100 6.67 1.61 -3.83
C GLY A 100 7.62 1.40 -5.00
N GLY A 101 7.29 1.92 -6.19
CA GLY A 101 8.15 1.87 -7.36
C GLY A 101 9.28 2.91 -7.29
N LEU A 102 8.99 4.12 -6.78
CA LEU A 102 10.00 5.14 -6.56
C LEU A 102 11.12 4.64 -5.63
N GLN A 103 10.77 3.97 -4.55
CA GLN A 103 11.72 3.42 -3.58
C GLN A 103 12.60 2.32 -4.16
N VAL A 104 12.16 1.59 -5.18
CA VAL A 104 13.04 0.68 -5.92
C VAL A 104 14.21 1.44 -6.55
N LEU A 105 13.94 2.60 -7.17
CA LEU A 105 14.99 3.45 -7.75
C LEU A 105 15.89 4.07 -6.68
N VAL A 106 15.33 4.59 -5.60
CA VAL A 106 16.10 5.18 -4.48
C VAL A 106 16.99 4.13 -3.83
N ARG A 107 16.47 2.94 -3.51
CA ARG A 107 17.24 1.83 -2.94
C ARG A 107 18.38 1.39 -3.85
N SER A 108 18.15 1.37 -5.16
CA SER A 108 19.21 1.06 -6.14
C SER A 108 20.31 2.12 -6.16
N LEU A 109 19.93 3.42 -6.12
CA LEU A 109 20.89 4.50 -6.04
C LEU A 109 21.73 4.46 -4.75
N VAL A 110 21.07 4.24 -3.60
CA VAL A 110 21.75 4.13 -2.30
C VAL A 110 22.68 2.92 -2.26
N ALA A 111 22.28 1.80 -2.86
CA ALA A 111 23.08 0.58 -2.94
C ALA A 111 24.20 0.66 -4.00
N GLY A 112 24.20 1.67 -4.88
CA GLY A 112 25.12 1.74 -6.02
C GLY A 112 24.86 0.64 -7.07
N THR A 113 23.63 0.10 -7.14
CA THR A 113 23.22 -0.94 -8.08
C THR A 113 22.37 -0.37 -9.22
N VAL A 114 22.31 -1.09 -10.34
CA VAL A 114 21.41 -0.76 -11.44
C VAL A 114 20.14 -1.60 -11.28
N PRO A 115 18.95 -0.98 -11.16
CA PRO A 115 17.72 -1.75 -11.09
C PRO A 115 17.42 -2.44 -12.41
N ALA A 116 16.94 -3.68 -12.37
CA ALA A 116 16.29 -4.28 -13.50
C ALA A 116 14.89 -3.66 -13.69
N VAL A 117 14.45 -3.47 -14.92
CA VAL A 117 13.18 -2.82 -15.23
C VAL A 117 12.29 -3.80 -15.99
N LEU A 118 11.08 -4.00 -15.49
CA LEU A 118 10.06 -4.74 -16.23
C LEU A 118 9.62 -3.90 -17.44
N SER A 119 9.84 -4.41 -18.63
CA SER A 119 9.44 -3.74 -19.86
C SER A 119 7.99 -4.08 -20.23
N GLY A 120 7.19 -3.03 -20.50
CA GLY A 120 5.79 -3.19 -20.92
C GLY A 120 4.83 -3.53 -19.78
N PRO A 121 3.65 -4.08 -20.10
CA PRO A 121 2.65 -4.48 -19.12
C PRO A 121 3.15 -5.61 -18.21
N PHE A 122 2.67 -5.62 -16.97
CA PHE A 122 2.98 -6.70 -16.04
C PHE A 122 2.29 -8.00 -16.49
N THR A 123 3.09 -8.97 -16.95
CA THR A 123 2.66 -10.35 -17.18
C THR A 123 3.64 -11.32 -16.53
N PRO A 124 3.20 -12.54 -16.17
CA PRO A 124 4.09 -13.58 -15.63
C PRO A 124 5.29 -13.88 -16.54
N GLU A 125 5.09 -13.91 -17.85
CA GLU A 125 6.13 -14.21 -18.86
C GLU A 125 7.16 -13.06 -18.90
N ALA A 126 6.69 -11.80 -18.94
CA ALA A 126 7.57 -10.65 -18.93
C ALA A 126 8.38 -10.57 -17.62
N PHE A 127 7.74 -10.90 -16.48
CA PHE A 127 8.39 -10.96 -15.17
C PHE A 127 9.47 -12.07 -15.14
N ALA A 128 9.15 -13.28 -15.57
CA ALA A 128 10.07 -14.42 -15.59
C ALA A 128 11.25 -14.23 -16.58
N ALA A 129 11.09 -13.38 -17.59
CA ALA A 129 12.15 -13.06 -18.55
C ALA A 129 13.23 -12.11 -18.00
N VAL A 130 12.94 -11.37 -16.92
CA VAL A 130 13.91 -10.45 -16.32
C VAL A 130 15.01 -11.23 -15.62
N ARG A 131 16.26 -10.79 -15.81
CA ARG A 131 17.43 -11.36 -15.13
C ARG A 131 17.99 -10.33 -14.15
N LEU A 132 18.35 -10.81 -12.97
CA LEU A 132 19.07 -10.07 -11.97
C LEU A 132 20.41 -10.79 -11.71
N ASP A 133 21.50 -10.03 -11.72
CA ASP A 133 22.87 -10.57 -11.60
C ASP A 133 23.44 -10.27 -10.19
N GLY A 134 22.72 -9.53 -9.35
CA GLY A 134 23.14 -9.22 -7.98
C GLY A 134 23.19 -10.45 -7.07
N GLU A 135 24.07 -10.41 -6.07
CA GLU A 135 24.16 -11.45 -5.03
C GLU A 135 22.84 -11.56 -4.24
N ARG A 136 22.22 -10.38 -3.95
CA ARG A 136 20.90 -10.28 -3.35
C ARG A 136 19.92 -9.69 -4.34
N ARG A 137 18.74 -10.27 -4.44
CA ARG A 137 17.74 -9.95 -5.46
C ARG A 137 16.41 -9.68 -4.79
N TYR A 138 15.86 -8.51 -5.05
CA TYR A 138 14.64 -8.05 -4.41
C TYR A 138 13.62 -7.58 -5.45
N VAL A 139 12.36 -7.73 -5.11
CA VAL A 139 11.26 -7.17 -5.88
C VAL A 139 10.18 -6.64 -4.95
N SER A 140 9.52 -5.54 -5.35
CA SER A 140 8.30 -5.07 -4.71
C SER A 140 7.11 -5.40 -5.59
N LEU A 141 6.07 -6.01 -5.00
CA LEU A 141 4.84 -6.42 -5.68
C LEU A 141 3.62 -5.94 -4.90
N VAL A 142 2.49 -5.89 -5.60
CA VAL A 142 1.16 -5.78 -4.98
C VAL A 142 0.49 -7.17 -4.96
N PRO A 143 -0.52 -7.41 -4.09
CA PRO A 143 -1.15 -8.74 -3.95
C PRO A 143 -1.68 -9.33 -5.26
N THR A 144 -2.26 -8.49 -6.14
CA THR A 144 -2.76 -8.92 -7.45
C THR A 144 -1.65 -9.39 -8.39
N GLN A 145 -0.47 -8.77 -8.32
CA GLN A 145 0.71 -9.20 -9.10
C GLN A 145 1.24 -10.55 -8.58
N LEU A 146 1.39 -10.68 -7.27
CA LEU A 146 1.83 -11.94 -6.64
C LEU A 146 0.87 -13.09 -6.98
N ARG A 147 -0.44 -12.86 -6.89
CA ARG A 147 -1.45 -13.87 -7.27
C ARG A 147 -1.27 -14.34 -8.70
N ARG A 148 -1.13 -13.40 -9.68
CA ARG A 148 -0.92 -13.75 -11.10
C ARG A 148 0.34 -14.57 -11.33
N LEU A 149 1.43 -14.28 -10.61
CA LEU A 149 2.67 -15.03 -10.70
C LEU A 149 2.50 -16.46 -10.15
N LEU A 150 1.84 -16.61 -9.01
CA LEU A 150 1.56 -17.93 -8.43
C LEU A 150 0.60 -18.75 -9.28
N ASP A 151 -0.44 -18.13 -9.86
CA ASP A 151 -1.40 -18.80 -10.74
C ASP A 151 -0.72 -19.30 -12.03
N ALA A 152 0.31 -18.60 -12.50
CA ALA A 152 1.12 -19.00 -13.66
C ALA A 152 2.27 -19.96 -13.30
N GLY A 153 2.45 -20.33 -12.03
CA GLY A 153 3.57 -21.17 -11.59
C GLY A 153 4.94 -20.52 -11.75
N THR A 154 5.01 -19.18 -11.70
CA THR A 154 6.28 -18.46 -11.85
C THR A 154 7.19 -18.74 -10.65
N ASP A 155 8.45 -19.08 -10.91
CA ASP A 155 9.45 -19.31 -9.88
C ASP A 155 9.85 -17.97 -9.21
N LEU A 156 9.57 -17.84 -7.92
CA LEU A 156 9.93 -16.72 -7.08
C LEU A 156 11.12 -17.01 -6.14
N THR A 157 11.64 -18.23 -6.14
CA THR A 157 12.75 -18.64 -5.26
C THR A 157 14.07 -17.94 -5.61
N ALA A 158 14.15 -17.36 -6.82
CA ALA A 158 15.29 -16.56 -7.26
C ALA A 158 15.41 -15.20 -6.53
N TYR A 159 14.39 -14.79 -5.78
CA TYR A 159 14.40 -13.55 -5.01
C TYR A 159 14.66 -13.82 -3.53
N ASP A 160 15.64 -13.13 -2.93
CA ASP A 160 15.93 -13.20 -1.50
C ASP A 160 14.79 -12.61 -0.66
N ALA A 161 14.05 -11.63 -1.22
CA ALA A 161 12.80 -11.17 -0.64
C ALA A 161 11.85 -10.57 -1.71
N VAL A 162 10.56 -10.85 -1.52
CA VAL A 162 9.44 -10.24 -2.26
C VAL A 162 8.71 -9.32 -1.28
N LEU A 163 8.91 -8.00 -1.39
CA LEU A 163 8.17 -7.03 -0.58
C LEU A 163 6.73 -6.91 -1.10
N LEU A 164 5.76 -7.21 -0.26
CA LEU A 164 4.35 -7.19 -0.61
C LEU A 164 3.62 -6.07 0.12
N GLY A 165 3.08 -5.11 -0.62
CA GLY A 165 2.47 -3.92 -0.03
C GLY A 165 1.33 -3.35 -0.84
N ALA A 166 0.98 -2.10 -0.54
CA ALA A 166 -0.11 -1.31 -1.11
C ALA A 166 -1.54 -1.75 -0.73
N ALA A 167 -1.76 -3.04 -0.44
CA ALA A 167 -3.03 -3.58 0.05
C ALA A 167 -2.78 -4.77 0.98
N ALA A 168 -3.78 -5.13 1.77
CA ALA A 168 -3.71 -6.33 2.59
C ALA A 168 -3.64 -7.59 1.71
N ALA A 169 -2.78 -8.54 2.10
CA ALA A 169 -2.70 -9.85 1.48
C ALA A 169 -3.55 -10.85 2.27
N SER A 170 -4.29 -11.71 1.58
CA SER A 170 -5.02 -12.79 2.24
C SER A 170 -4.06 -13.83 2.81
N ALA A 171 -4.47 -14.49 3.89
CA ALA A 171 -3.71 -15.58 4.49
C ALA A 171 -3.46 -16.72 3.47
N ASP A 172 -4.43 -16.99 2.59
CA ASP A 172 -4.30 -17.98 1.52
C ASP A 172 -3.20 -17.59 0.52
N LEU A 173 -3.16 -16.33 0.09
CA LEU A 173 -2.12 -15.84 -0.83
C LEU A 173 -0.72 -16.00 -0.21
N LEU A 174 -0.57 -15.65 1.06
CA LEU A 174 0.71 -15.80 1.77
C LEU A 174 1.10 -17.26 1.96
N ARG A 175 0.15 -18.14 2.29
CA ARG A 175 0.36 -19.59 2.40
C ARG A 175 0.82 -20.17 1.05
N ARG A 176 0.12 -19.87 -0.04
CA ARG A 176 0.46 -20.31 -1.40
C ARG A 176 1.85 -19.83 -1.82
N ALA A 177 2.21 -18.59 -1.49
CA ALA A 177 3.54 -18.06 -1.75
C ALA A 177 4.62 -18.82 -0.98
N ALA A 178 4.39 -19.12 0.30
CA ALA A 178 5.30 -19.91 1.11
C ALA A 178 5.43 -21.36 0.59
N GLU A 179 4.35 -22.00 0.19
CA GLU A 179 4.34 -23.34 -0.44
C GLU A 179 5.11 -23.36 -1.76
N ALA A 180 5.08 -22.24 -2.53
CA ALA A 180 5.89 -22.05 -3.73
C ALA A 180 7.36 -21.68 -3.43
N GLY A 181 7.76 -21.63 -2.17
CA GLY A 181 9.12 -21.29 -1.73
C GLY A 181 9.48 -19.80 -1.83
N ALA A 182 8.51 -18.91 -2.03
CA ALA A 182 8.75 -17.47 -2.10
C ALA A 182 8.95 -16.88 -0.70
N HIS A 183 10.02 -16.12 -0.50
CA HIS A 183 10.24 -15.35 0.72
C HIS A 183 9.49 -14.02 0.65
N VAL A 184 8.23 -14.02 1.04
CA VAL A 184 7.37 -12.82 1.05
C VAL A 184 7.51 -12.10 2.38
N VAL A 185 7.76 -10.79 2.33
CA VAL A 185 7.78 -9.87 3.46
C VAL A 185 6.64 -8.88 3.27
N THR A 186 5.64 -8.91 4.14
CA THR A 186 4.52 -7.97 4.08
C THR A 186 4.96 -6.59 4.55
N THR A 187 4.51 -5.52 3.88
CA THR A 187 4.93 -4.15 4.20
C THR A 187 3.73 -3.24 4.40
N TYR A 188 3.77 -2.46 5.48
CA TYR A 188 2.84 -1.38 5.73
C TYR A 188 3.58 -0.05 5.71
N GLY A 189 3.00 0.92 5.05
CA GLY A 189 3.49 2.28 4.89
C GLY A 189 2.84 2.96 3.70
N MET A 190 3.19 4.22 3.47
CA MET A 190 2.57 5.07 2.47
C MET A 190 3.55 6.12 1.96
N SER A 191 3.11 7.03 1.10
CA SER A 191 3.99 8.10 0.60
C SER A 191 4.55 8.95 1.74
N GLU A 192 3.74 9.19 2.75
CA GLU A 192 4.05 9.98 3.95
C GLU A 192 5.15 9.34 4.83
N THR A 193 5.48 8.08 4.60
CA THR A 193 6.55 7.33 5.29
C THR A 193 7.66 6.86 4.35
N CYS A 194 7.84 7.52 3.20
CA CYS A 194 8.77 7.08 2.16
C CYS A 194 8.57 5.61 1.74
N GLY A 195 7.33 5.11 1.73
CA GLY A 195 7.00 3.72 1.44
C GLY A 195 6.82 2.86 2.69
N GLY A 196 7.03 1.55 2.58
CA GLY A 196 6.91 0.62 3.70
C GLY A 196 7.89 0.93 4.83
N CYS A 197 7.37 1.07 6.05
CA CYS A 197 8.15 1.35 7.26
C CYS A 197 7.88 0.36 8.41
N VAL A 198 6.91 -0.55 8.22
CA VAL A 198 6.61 -1.67 9.13
C VAL A 198 6.59 -2.94 8.28
N TYR A 199 7.43 -3.92 8.60
CA TYR A 199 7.57 -5.17 7.86
C TYR A 199 7.14 -6.34 8.75
N ASP A 200 6.23 -7.17 8.25
CA ASP A 200 5.60 -8.28 8.99
C ASP A 200 5.08 -7.84 10.37
N GLY A 201 4.48 -6.63 10.40
CA GLY A 201 3.96 -6.01 11.62
C GLY A 201 5.03 -5.38 12.52
N VAL A 202 6.32 -5.55 12.24
CA VAL A 202 7.43 -5.02 13.07
C VAL A 202 8.00 -3.76 12.43
N PRO A 203 8.09 -2.64 13.16
CA PRO A 203 8.71 -1.41 12.65
C PRO A 203 10.14 -1.63 12.16
N LEU A 204 10.53 -0.90 11.12
CA LEU A 204 11.93 -0.82 10.69
C LEU A 204 12.76 -0.04 11.72
N ASP A 205 14.08 -0.21 11.68
CA ASP A 205 15.00 0.49 12.58
C ASP A 205 14.82 2.01 12.49
N GLY A 206 14.72 2.65 13.64
CA GLY A 206 14.46 4.08 13.77
C GLY A 206 12.98 4.50 13.58
N VAL A 207 12.10 3.57 13.24
CA VAL A 207 10.65 3.82 13.14
C VAL A 207 9.97 3.42 14.44
N THR A 208 9.06 4.26 14.92
CA THR A 208 8.19 3.93 16.05
C THR A 208 6.73 3.90 15.61
N VAL A 209 5.98 2.97 16.21
CA VAL A 209 4.54 2.83 16.01
C VAL A 209 3.84 3.03 17.35
N ALA A 210 2.83 3.88 17.36
CA ALA A 210 1.93 4.08 18.49
C ALA A 210 0.47 4.10 18.01
N LEU A 211 -0.46 4.05 18.94
CA LEU A 211 -1.89 4.24 18.64
C LEU A 211 -2.37 5.53 19.29
N ALA A 212 -3.09 6.35 18.55
CA ALA A 212 -3.78 7.55 18.99
C ALA A 212 -5.27 7.39 18.70
N ASP A 213 -6.09 7.22 19.73
CA ASP A 213 -7.53 6.95 19.59
C ASP A 213 -7.84 5.77 18.62
N GLY A 214 -6.99 4.73 18.65
CA GLY A 214 -7.08 3.59 17.76
C GLY A 214 -6.48 3.78 16.37
N LEU A 215 -6.09 5.00 16.00
CA LEU A 215 -5.39 5.30 14.76
C LEU A 215 -3.90 5.00 14.87
N VAL A 216 -3.32 4.46 13.82
CA VAL A 216 -1.89 4.20 13.73
C VAL A 216 -1.15 5.55 13.63
N ARG A 217 -0.22 5.78 14.55
CA ARG A 217 0.73 6.89 14.51
C ARG A 217 2.13 6.35 14.24
N LEU A 218 2.81 6.97 13.30
CA LEU A 218 4.15 6.61 12.86
C LEU A 218 5.11 7.75 13.14
N ALA A 219 6.30 7.45 13.65
CA ALA A 219 7.36 8.45 13.84
C ALA A 219 8.71 7.86 13.43
N GLY A 220 9.67 8.74 13.14
CA GLY A 220 11.02 8.35 12.75
C GLY A 220 11.55 9.13 11.56
N PRO A 221 12.79 8.85 11.13
CA PRO A 221 13.48 9.62 10.09
C PRO A 221 12.90 9.42 8.69
N VAL A 222 11.96 8.49 8.52
CA VAL A 222 11.33 8.15 7.21
C VAL A 222 10.14 9.03 6.87
N LEU A 223 9.74 9.95 7.76
CA LEU A 223 8.54 10.75 7.57
C LEU A 223 8.72 11.84 6.52
N ALA A 224 7.65 12.09 5.77
CA ALA A 224 7.50 13.27 4.91
C ALA A 224 7.48 14.57 5.77
N GLY A 225 7.90 15.68 5.17
CA GLY A 225 7.80 17.00 5.80
C GLY A 225 6.39 17.60 5.80
N GLY A 226 5.43 16.94 5.14
CA GLY A 226 4.06 17.40 5.00
C GLY A 226 3.53 17.25 3.59
N TYR A 227 2.55 18.11 3.24
CA TYR A 227 1.90 18.11 1.93
C TYR A 227 2.13 19.42 1.18
N ARG A 228 2.50 19.30 -0.09
CA ARG A 228 2.73 20.41 -1.02
C ARG A 228 1.57 21.39 -1.03
N LEU A 229 1.84 22.67 -0.73
CA LEU A 229 0.87 23.78 -0.73
C LEU A 229 -0.39 23.53 0.13
N ARG A 230 -0.30 22.60 1.10
CA ARG A 230 -1.42 22.23 1.96
C ARG A 230 -0.99 22.24 3.44
N PRO A 231 -0.69 23.44 4.01
CA PRO A 231 -0.33 23.56 5.43
C PRO A 231 -1.47 23.11 6.35
N ASP A 232 -2.71 23.24 5.91
CA ASP A 232 -3.90 22.75 6.61
C ASP A 232 -3.87 21.23 6.83
N LEU A 233 -3.62 20.46 5.76
CA LEU A 233 -3.52 19.00 5.84
C LEU A 233 -2.24 18.56 6.56
N THR A 234 -1.16 19.34 6.39
CA THR A 234 0.09 19.07 7.10
C THR A 234 -0.11 19.17 8.60
N ALA A 235 -0.69 20.28 9.07
CA ALA A 235 -0.97 20.48 10.50
C ALA A 235 -1.96 19.46 11.07
N ALA A 236 -2.91 18.98 10.26
CA ALA A 236 -3.89 17.98 10.69
C ALA A 236 -3.28 16.57 10.85
N ALA A 237 -2.28 16.22 10.03
CA ALA A 237 -1.73 14.86 9.98
C ALA A 237 -0.38 14.73 10.68
N PHE A 238 0.46 15.77 10.65
CA PHE A 238 1.82 15.76 11.21
C PHE A 238 1.88 16.63 12.46
N GLY A 239 2.21 16.02 13.59
CA GLY A 239 2.40 16.68 14.88
C GLY A 239 3.78 16.37 15.47
N PRO A 240 4.06 16.89 16.67
CA PRO A 240 5.34 16.66 17.34
C PRO A 240 5.61 15.18 17.67
N GLU A 241 4.56 14.37 17.77
CA GLU A 241 4.65 12.94 18.05
C GLU A 241 4.71 12.09 16.78
N GLY A 242 4.72 12.70 15.60
CA GLY A 242 4.79 12.02 14.31
C GLY A 242 3.59 12.23 13.41
N PHE A 243 3.42 11.32 12.47
CA PHE A 243 2.36 11.29 11.48
C PHE A 243 1.22 10.38 11.94
N THR A 244 0.03 10.92 12.10
CA THR A 244 -1.19 10.17 12.43
C THR A 244 -1.90 9.80 11.13
N THR A 245 -2.05 8.52 10.89
CA THR A 245 -2.71 7.98 9.70
C THR A 245 -4.23 7.98 9.87
N SER A 246 -4.97 7.68 8.79
CA SER A 246 -6.39 7.32 8.88
C SER A 246 -6.59 5.81 9.09
N ASP A 247 -5.55 5.05 9.35
CA ASP A 247 -5.65 3.60 9.51
C ASP A 247 -5.85 3.24 10.98
N LEU A 248 -6.83 2.39 11.25
CA LEU A 248 -7.06 1.78 12.56
C LEU A 248 -6.08 0.62 12.75
N GLY A 249 -5.54 0.47 13.95
CA GLY A 249 -4.59 -0.59 14.25
C GLY A 249 -4.76 -1.19 15.63
N ALA A 250 -4.13 -2.33 15.83
CA ALA A 250 -3.88 -2.93 17.13
C ALA A 250 -2.38 -3.19 17.28
N LEU A 251 -1.83 -2.90 18.46
CA LEU A 251 -0.43 -3.12 18.75
C LEU A 251 -0.34 -4.13 19.90
N ARG A 252 0.30 -5.28 19.67
CA ARG A 252 0.53 -6.33 20.67
C ARG A 252 1.99 -6.75 20.61
N ASP A 253 2.67 -6.66 21.73
CA ASP A 253 4.09 -7.06 21.85
C ASP A 253 5.02 -6.44 20.80
N GLY A 254 4.73 -5.17 20.43
CA GLY A 254 5.48 -4.44 19.39
C GLY A 254 5.09 -4.79 17.95
N VAL A 255 4.13 -5.69 17.75
CA VAL A 255 3.63 -6.09 16.41
C VAL A 255 2.36 -5.33 16.09
N LEU A 256 2.38 -4.57 14.99
CA LEU A 256 1.23 -3.84 14.45
C LEU A 256 0.35 -4.76 13.60
N THR A 257 -0.93 -4.77 13.90
CA THR A 257 -1.97 -5.29 13.02
C THR A 257 -2.83 -4.12 12.51
N VAL A 258 -2.88 -3.91 11.21
CA VAL A 258 -3.76 -2.91 10.60
C VAL A 258 -5.16 -3.49 10.45
N LEU A 259 -6.15 -2.83 11.02
CA LEU A 259 -7.55 -3.30 11.06
C LEU A 259 -8.40 -2.73 9.91
N GLY A 260 -7.96 -1.63 9.29
CA GLY A 260 -8.66 -0.96 8.20
C GLY A 260 -8.57 0.55 8.31
N ARG A 261 -9.36 1.26 7.51
CA ARG A 261 -9.37 2.72 7.49
C ARG A 261 -10.52 3.27 8.32
N SER A 262 -10.26 4.37 9.03
CA SER A 262 -11.29 5.10 9.78
C SER A 262 -12.34 5.75 8.85
N ASP A 263 -11.93 6.11 7.62
CA ASP A 263 -12.81 6.70 6.60
C ASP A 263 -13.79 5.67 6.02
N ASP A 264 -13.44 4.38 6.09
CA ASP A 264 -14.23 3.26 5.58
C ASP A 264 -15.11 2.62 6.67
N VAL A 265 -15.00 3.07 7.92
CA VAL A 265 -15.75 2.49 9.04
C VAL A 265 -17.24 2.52 8.78
N ILE A 266 -17.87 1.37 8.92
CA ILE A 266 -19.33 1.21 8.84
C ILE A 266 -19.90 1.41 10.24
N VAL A 267 -20.84 2.33 10.39
CA VAL A 267 -21.53 2.54 11.67
C VAL A 267 -22.86 1.80 11.64
N THR A 268 -22.93 0.68 12.34
CA THR A 268 -24.11 -0.21 12.37
C THR A 268 -24.60 -0.40 13.80
N GLY A 269 -25.80 0.08 14.11
CA GLY A 269 -26.38 -0.03 15.47
C GLY A 269 -25.49 0.57 16.56
N GLY A 270 -24.75 1.65 16.27
CA GLY A 270 -23.82 2.28 17.19
C GLY A 270 -22.42 1.65 17.24
N GLU A 271 -22.21 0.49 16.62
CA GLU A 271 -20.92 -0.19 16.52
C GLU A 271 -20.11 0.31 15.33
N LYS A 272 -18.80 0.46 15.52
CA LYS A 272 -17.85 0.84 14.48
C LYS A 272 -17.20 -0.41 13.90
N VAL A 273 -17.60 -0.80 12.70
CA VAL A 273 -17.10 -1.99 11.99
C VAL A 273 -16.03 -1.58 11.00
N ALA A 274 -14.84 -2.17 11.10
CA ALA A 274 -13.78 -2.01 10.11
C ALA A 274 -14.00 -3.02 8.96
N PRO A 275 -14.32 -2.58 7.73
CA PRO A 275 -14.59 -3.49 6.61
C PRO A 275 -13.46 -4.47 6.34
N ALA A 276 -12.21 -3.99 6.38
CA ALA A 276 -11.03 -4.81 6.10
C ALA A 276 -10.87 -5.99 7.08
N ALA A 277 -11.28 -5.84 8.34
CA ALA A 277 -11.25 -6.94 9.31
C ALA A 277 -12.30 -8.02 8.97
N VAL A 278 -13.49 -7.60 8.52
CA VAL A 278 -14.54 -8.52 8.06
C VAL A 278 -14.12 -9.21 6.76
N GLU A 279 -13.50 -8.46 5.83
CA GLU A 279 -12.91 -9.00 4.59
C GLU A 279 -11.85 -10.06 4.90
N ALA A 280 -10.92 -9.77 5.80
CA ALA A 280 -9.88 -10.72 6.21
C ALA A 280 -10.48 -12.00 6.84
N ALA A 281 -11.50 -11.87 7.68
CA ALA A 281 -12.20 -13.00 8.25
C ALA A 281 -12.88 -13.85 7.17
N LEU A 282 -13.62 -13.22 6.24
CA LEU A 282 -14.33 -13.93 5.17
C LEU A 282 -13.37 -14.58 4.17
N LEU A 283 -12.23 -13.96 3.85
CA LEU A 283 -11.19 -14.54 2.99
C LEU A 283 -10.54 -15.80 3.59
N ALA A 284 -10.64 -16.00 4.90
CA ALA A 284 -10.19 -17.24 5.54
C ALA A 284 -11.18 -18.40 5.38
N HIS A 285 -12.41 -18.13 4.89
CA HIS A 285 -13.40 -19.17 4.64
C HIS A 285 -13.11 -19.88 3.30
N PRO A 286 -13.08 -21.25 3.26
CA PRO A 286 -12.64 -22.00 2.08
C PRO A 286 -13.49 -21.79 0.82
N ALA A 287 -14.74 -21.34 0.96
CA ALA A 287 -15.63 -21.04 -0.17
C ALA A 287 -15.41 -19.64 -0.78
N VAL A 288 -14.65 -18.75 -0.13
CA VAL A 288 -14.49 -17.35 -0.54
C VAL A 288 -13.18 -17.17 -1.29
N VAL A 289 -13.26 -16.75 -2.55
CA VAL A 289 -12.12 -16.44 -3.41
C VAL A 289 -11.68 -14.98 -3.24
N ASP A 290 -12.67 -14.08 -3.18
CA ASP A 290 -12.44 -12.64 -3.01
C ASP A 290 -13.64 -12.00 -2.32
N VAL A 291 -13.45 -10.83 -1.66
CA VAL A 291 -14.53 -10.15 -0.94
C VAL A 291 -14.26 -8.67 -0.81
N GLY A 292 -15.31 -7.88 -0.93
CA GLY A 292 -15.34 -6.48 -0.53
C GLY A 292 -16.52 -6.22 0.40
N VAL A 293 -16.27 -5.51 1.49
CA VAL A 293 -17.29 -5.20 2.52
C VAL A 293 -17.63 -3.72 2.49
N VAL A 294 -18.93 -3.40 2.49
CA VAL A 294 -19.42 -2.02 2.45
C VAL A 294 -20.56 -1.81 3.43
N GLY A 295 -20.71 -0.57 3.89
CA GLY A 295 -21.89 -0.10 4.57
C GLY A 295 -22.94 0.35 3.55
N VAL A 296 -24.15 -0.14 3.69
CA VAL A 296 -25.32 0.31 2.92
C VAL A 296 -26.33 0.88 3.89
N ASP A 297 -26.91 2.03 3.55
CA ASP A 297 -27.87 2.72 4.42
C ASP A 297 -29.02 1.78 4.82
N ASP A 298 -29.44 1.86 6.07
CA ASP A 298 -30.43 0.99 6.68
C ASP A 298 -31.19 1.75 7.78
N ASP A 299 -32.52 1.74 7.66
CA ASP A 299 -33.40 2.52 8.57
C ASP A 299 -33.32 2.04 10.03
N ALA A 300 -33.03 0.77 10.27
CA ALA A 300 -32.96 0.20 11.61
C ALA A 300 -31.56 0.31 12.25
N TRP A 301 -30.51 0.31 11.42
CA TRP A 301 -29.12 0.19 11.89
C TRP A 301 -28.26 1.41 11.56
N GLY A 302 -28.79 2.42 10.86
CA GLY A 302 -28.03 3.49 10.23
C GLY A 302 -27.33 2.97 8.96
N GLN A 303 -26.43 2.00 9.12
CA GLN A 303 -25.85 1.24 8.02
C GLN A 303 -25.92 -0.25 8.35
N ARG A 304 -26.14 -1.09 7.34
CA ARG A 304 -25.94 -2.53 7.43
C ARG A 304 -24.64 -2.93 6.77
N VAL A 305 -23.95 -3.90 7.35
CA VAL A 305 -22.73 -4.50 6.80
C VAL A 305 -23.13 -5.44 5.67
N VAL A 306 -22.67 -5.17 4.45
CA VAL A 306 -22.88 -5.96 3.25
C VAL A 306 -21.57 -6.54 2.78
N ALA A 307 -21.47 -7.85 2.62
CA ALA A 307 -20.32 -8.52 2.04
C ALA A 307 -20.60 -8.91 0.59
N CYS A 308 -19.85 -8.35 -0.36
CA CYS A 308 -19.85 -8.74 -1.76
C CYS A 308 -18.75 -9.77 -1.97
N VAL A 309 -19.12 -11.02 -2.31
CA VAL A 309 -18.19 -12.17 -2.32
C VAL A 309 -18.07 -12.79 -3.70
N VAL A 310 -16.86 -13.20 -4.05
CA VAL A 310 -16.60 -14.12 -5.16
C VAL A 310 -16.45 -15.52 -4.56
N LEU A 311 -17.28 -16.46 -4.97
CA LEU A 311 -17.34 -17.79 -4.37
C LEU A 311 -16.79 -18.86 -5.31
N CYS A 312 -16.12 -19.89 -4.75
CA CYS A 312 -15.77 -21.13 -5.43
C CYS A 312 -16.66 -22.31 -4.99
N ALA A 313 -17.48 -22.14 -3.95
CA ALA A 313 -18.45 -23.10 -3.46
C ALA A 313 -19.61 -22.36 -2.78
N PRO A 314 -20.82 -22.95 -2.68
CA PRO A 314 -21.96 -22.30 -2.05
C PRO A 314 -21.69 -21.89 -0.60
N LEU A 315 -22.06 -20.65 -0.25
CA LEU A 315 -21.94 -20.07 1.08
C LEU A 315 -23.23 -19.35 1.45
N THR A 316 -23.87 -19.78 2.52
CA THR A 316 -25.07 -19.09 3.03
C THR A 316 -24.69 -17.90 3.93
N LEU A 317 -25.59 -16.92 4.04
CA LEU A 317 -25.41 -15.79 4.95
C LEU A 317 -25.19 -16.26 6.40
N ALA A 318 -25.89 -17.28 6.85
CA ALA A 318 -25.75 -17.82 8.20
C ALA A 318 -24.31 -18.35 8.45
N GLN A 319 -23.79 -19.14 7.52
CA GLN A 319 -22.41 -19.65 7.58
C GLN A 319 -21.38 -18.53 7.58
N ALA A 320 -21.52 -17.54 6.69
CA ALA A 320 -20.64 -16.38 6.65
C ALA A 320 -20.64 -15.59 7.97
N ARG A 321 -21.83 -15.40 8.55
CA ARG A 321 -22.01 -14.73 9.86
C ARG A 321 -21.35 -15.48 11.01
N ASP A 322 -21.54 -16.79 11.06
CA ASP A 322 -20.97 -17.62 12.12
C ASP A 322 -19.44 -17.70 11.98
N HIS A 323 -18.92 -17.75 10.76
CA HIS A 323 -17.49 -17.73 10.50
C HIS A 323 -16.85 -16.41 10.95
N VAL A 324 -17.43 -15.27 10.61
CA VAL A 324 -16.95 -13.95 11.07
C VAL A 324 -17.04 -13.83 12.59
N ALA A 325 -18.15 -14.28 13.20
CA ALA A 325 -18.37 -14.19 14.64
C ALA A 325 -17.47 -15.11 15.47
N ALA A 326 -16.80 -16.08 14.85
CA ALA A 326 -15.81 -16.93 15.52
C ALA A 326 -14.54 -16.16 15.95
N GLY A 327 -14.20 -15.07 15.24
CA GLY A 327 -12.99 -14.29 15.52
C GLY A 327 -13.22 -12.79 15.74
N LEU A 328 -14.41 -12.28 15.39
CA LEU A 328 -14.78 -10.87 15.50
C LEU A 328 -16.08 -10.69 16.29
N PRO A 329 -16.37 -9.48 16.82
CA PRO A 329 -17.63 -9.21 17.49
C PRO A 329 -18.83 -9.51 16.59
N ARG A 330 -19.86 -10.17 17.12
CA ARG A 330 -21.04 -10.60 16.34
C ARG A 330 -21.76 -9.45 15.58
N PRO A 331 -21.80 -8.21 16.07
CA PRO A 331 -22.32 -7.07 15.30
C PRO A 331 -21.57 -6.78 14.00
N TRP A 332 -20.30 -7.21 13.90
CA TRP A 332 -19.46 -7.05 12.71
C TRP A 332 -19.81 -8.02 11.57
N ALA A 333 -20.50 -9.12 11.90
CA ALA A 333 -20.91 -10.11 10.91
C ALA A 333 -21.87 -9.50 9.87
N PRO A 334 -21.69 -9.81 8.58
CA PRO A 334 -22.50 -9.23 7.51
C PRO A 334 -23.99 -9.53 7.71
N ARG A 335 -24.83 -8.57 7.36
CA ARG A 335 -26.29 -8.71 7.38
C ARG A 335 -26.84 -9.07 6.01
N GLU A 336 -26.02 -8.93 4.99
CA GLU A 336 -26.34 -9.27 3.61
C GLU A 336 -25.08 -9.85 2.94
N LEU A 337 -25.29 -10.88 2.11
CA LEU A 337 -24.27 -11.49 1.28
C LEU A 337 -24.70 -11.33 -0.17
N ARG A 338 -23.85 -10.69 -0.98
CA ARG A 338 -24.03 -10.53 -2.42
C ARG A 338 -22.99 -11.32 -3.15
N GLU A 339 -23.39 -12.22 -4.02
CA GLU A 339 -22.45 -12.90 -4.91
C GLU A 339 -22.14 -12.01 -6.11
N VAL A 340 -20.85 -11.79 -6.38
CA VAL A 340 -20.37 -10.99 -7.50
C VAL A 340 -19.36 -11.80 -8.32
N SER A 341 -19.26 -11.48 -9.61
CA SER A 341 -18.29 -12.14 -10.49
C SER A 341 -16.85 -11.71 -10.20
N GLU A 342 -16.67 -10.48 -9.73
CA GLU A 342 -15.36 -9.91 -9.35
C GLU A 342 -15.56 -8.79 -8.33
N VAL A 343 -14.55 -8.55 -7.50
CA VAL A 343 -14.48 -7.37 -6.63
C VAL A 343 -13.85 -6.22 -7.44
N PRO A 344 -14.59 -5.13 -7.72
CA PRO A 344 -14.07 -4.02 -8.50
C PRO A 344 -12.93 -3.32 -7.78
N LEU A 345 -11.89 -2.97 -8.53
CA LEU A 345 -10.71 -2.26 -8.03
C LEU A 345 -10.55 -0.89 -8.68
N LEU A 346 -10.12 0.08 -7.89
CA LEU A 346 -9.64 1.37 -8.39
C LEU A 346 -8.32 1.18 -9.16
N PRO A 347 -7.91 2.15 -10.01
CA PRO A 347 -6.59 2.11 -10.69
C PRO A 347 -5.40 1.97 -9.74
N SER A 348 -5.57 2.34 -8.46
CA SER A 348 -4.57 2.17 -7.40
C SER A 348 -4.46 0.73 -6.87
N GLY A 349 -5.31 -0.21 -7.33
CA GLY A 349 -5.40 -1.58 -6.82
C GLY A 349 -6.21 -1.75 -5.53
N LYS A 350 -6.80 -0.67 -5.01
CA LYS A 350 -7.70 -0.73 -3.84
C LYS A 350 -9.12 -1.08 -4.26
N ILE A 351 -9.89 -1.70 -3.34
CA ILE A 351 -11.30 -2.02 -3.55
C ILE A 351 -12.10 -0.75 -3.87
N ASP A 352 -12.87 -0.76 -4.95
CA ASP A 352 -13.84 0.28 -5.27
C ASP A 352 -15.12 0.07 -4.47
N ARG A 353 -15.13 0.59 -3.25
CA ARG A 353 -16.29 0.49 -2.34
C ARG A 353 -17.51 1.26 -2.85
N ALA A 354 -17.30 2.30 -3.65
CA ALA A 354 -18.43 3.04 -4.23
C ALA A 354 -19.13 2.19 -5.30
N GLY A 355 -18.38 1.52 -6.16
CA GLY A 355 -18.92 0.56 -7.12
C GLY A 355 -19.63 -0.61 -6.44
N LEU A 356 -19.07 -1.15 -5.35
CA LEU A 356 -19.69 -2.25 -4.60
C LEU A 356 -21.03 -1.88 -3.94
N ARG A 357 -21.20 -0.64 -3.47
CA ARG A 357 -22.50 -0.21 -2.91
C ARG A 357 -23.62 -0.24 -3.94
N LEU A 358 -23.30 -0.06 -5.21
CA LEU A 358 -24.24 -0.06 -6.34
C LEU A 358 -24.46 -1.45 -6.93
N ALA A 359 -23.68 -2.46 -6.53
CA ALA A 359 -23.86 -3.83 -7.00
C ALA A 359 -25.26 -4.33 -6.61
N PRO A 360 -25.97 -4.99 -7.52
CA PRO A 360 -27.29 -5.56 -7.22
C PRO A 360 -27.18 -6.63 -6.12
N PRO A 361 -28.26 -6.83 -5.36
CA PRO A 361 -28.34 -7.87 -4.33
C PRO A 361 -28.33 -9.28 -4.92
#